data_e129a3750b31f6d685541016d0b41c17
#
_entry.id   e129a3750b31f6d685541016d0b41c17
#
_cell.length_a   1.000
_cell.length_b   1.000
_cell.length_c   1.000
_cell.angle_alpha   90.00
_cell.angle_beta   90.00
_cell.angle_gamma   90.00
#
_symmetry.space_group_name_H-M   'P 1'
#
loop_
_entity.id
_entity.type
_entity.pdbx_description
1 polymer ?
#
loop_
_entity_poly.entity_id
_entity_poly.type
_entity_poly.pdbx_seq_one_letter_code
_entity_poly.pdbx_strand_id
1 'polypeptide(L)'
;MDFDALELLLQASLPVQLILAILIIASITSWVLIFEKYFTLTRSTDASHEIEDKFGEGEKIENLYLALKEKDLGDLEPSELILVSVYDSLMNKNNSINEVESTERLVRVIVNREEERLSKNLSLLATISSSAPYIGLLGTVIGIINAFQGLSTTAQLTLSSVAPGISEALVATAVGLLAAIPAPIAYNQFSKKLDNLINGSLAFAEQLIIQINKK
;
A
#
# COMPACT_ATOMS: atom_id res chain seq x y z
N MET A 1 -3.43 6.26 -39.89
CA MET A 1 -4.56 6.31 -38.92
C MET A 1 -3.93 6.69 -37.60
N ASP A 2 -3.96 7.97 -37.32
CA ASP A 2 -3.50 8.43 -36.00
C ASP A 2 -4.58 8.02 -35.01
N PHE A 3 -4.21 7.21 -34.03
CA PHE A 3 -5.09 6.75 -32.95
C PHE A 3 -5.18 7.90 -31.94
N ASP A 4 -6.12 8.81 -32.17
CA ASP A 4 -6.34 9.93 -31.25
C ASP A 4 -7.23 9.46 -30.08
N ALA A 5 -6.57 8.89 -29.06
CA ALA A 5 -7.24 8.39 -27.86
C ALA A 5 -8.06 9.48 -27.15
N LEU A 6 -7.65 10.72 -27.28
CA LEU A 6 -8.32 11.86 -26.64
C LEU A 6 -9.64 12.21 -27.37
N GLU A 7 -9.65 12.12 -28.69
CA GLU A 7 -10.86 12.34 -29.50
C GLU A 7 -11.88 11.23 -29.22
N LEU A 8 -11.45 9.96 -29.13
CA LEU A 8 -12.32 8.84 -28.78
C LEU A 8 -12.90 8.98 -27.37
N LEU A 9 -12.13 9.50 -26.41
CA LEU A 9 -12.61 9.76 -25.05
C LEU A 9 -13.70 10.83 -25.01
N LEU A 10 -13.57 11.89 -25.82
CA LEU A 10 -14.51 13.01 -25.84
C LEU A 10 -15.79 12.69 -26.63
N GLN A 11 -15.74 11.77 -27.59
CA GLN A 11 -16.88 11.32 -28.37
C GLN A 11 -17.69 10.22 -27.70
N ALA A 12 -17.13 9.55 -26.68
CA ALA A 12 -17.81 8.50 -25.96
C ALA A 12 -19.13 8.97 -25.32
N SER A 13 -20.05 8.03 -25.13
CA SER A 13 -21.30 8.33 -24.44
C SER A 13 -21.06 8.73 -22.97
N LEU A 14 -21.92 9.58 -22.42
CA LEU A 14 -21.83 10.07 -21.04
C LEU A 14 -21.56 8.97 -20.01
N PRO A 15 -22.24 7.80 -20.01
CA PRO A 15 -21.94 6.72 -19.07
C PRO A 15 -20.53 6.15 -19.23
N VAL A 16 -20.04 6.01 -20.48
CA VAL A 16 -18.69 5.53 -20.75
C VAL A 16 -17.65 6.56 -20.31
N GLN A 17 -17.89 7.85 -20.52
CA GLN A 17 -17.01 8.92 -20.02
C GLN A 17 -16.89 8.91 -18.50
N LEU A 18 -17.98 8.69 -17.77
CA LEU A 18 -17.97 8.57 -16.31
C LEU A 18 -17.13 7.36 -15.84
N ILE A 19 -17.28 6.22 -16.51
CA ILE A 19 -16.47 5.03 -16.21
C ILE A 19 -14.98 5.30 -16.43
N LEU A 20 -14.63 5.92 -17.56
CA LEU A 20 -13.25 6.30 -17.86
C LEU A 20 -12.69 7.29 -16.84
N ALA A 21 -13.47 8.28 -16.42
CA ALA A 21 -13.07 9.22 -15.37
C ALA A 21 -12.77 8.49 -14.03
N ILE A 22 -13.64 7.56 -13.63
CA ILE A 22 -13.42 6.73 -12.43
C ILE A 22 -12.11 5.92 -12.53
N LEU A 23 -11.87 5.30 -13.69
CA LEU A 23 -10.65 4.50 -13.90
C LEU A 23 -9.38 5.36 -13.91
N ILE A 24 -9.43 6.56 -14.48
CA ILE A 24 -8.31 7.51 -14.47
C ILE A 24 -8.01 7.94 -13.03
N ILE A 25 -9.04 8.30 -12.25
CA ILE A 25 -8.88 8.66 -10.84
C ILE A 25 -8.30 7.48 -10.04
N ALA A 26 -8.81 6.26 -10.26
CA ALA A 26 -8.29 5.07 -9.63
C ALA A 26 -6.81 4.82 -9.97
N SER A 27 -6.43 5.00 -11.24
CA SER A 27 -5.04 4.87 -11.70
C SER A 27 -4.12 5.90 -11.03
N ILE A 28 -4.51 7.17 -11.01
CA ILE A 28 -3.74 8.24 -10.35
C ILE A 28 -3.59 7.94 -8.85
N THR A 29 -4.69 7.58 -8.19
CA THR A 29 -4.69 7.21 -6.77
C THR A 29 -3.75 6.04 -6.50
N SER A 30 -3.77 5.01 -7.35
CA SER A 30 -2.88 3.86 -7.25
C SER A 30 -1.40 4.28 -7.29
N TRP A 31 -1.01 5.11 -8.25
CA TRP A 31 0.37 5.60 -8.35
C TRP A 31 0.79 6.46 -7.16
N VAL A 32 -0.08 7.35 -6.68
CA VAL A 32 0.19 8.15 -5.46
C VAL A 32 0.45 7.24 -4.27
N LEU A 33 -0.39 6.22 -4.06
CA LEU A 33 -0.22 5.26 -2.98
C LEU A 33 1.05 4.41 -3.13
N ILE A 34 1.39 4.01 -4.36
CA ILE A 34 2.62 3.27 -4.65
C ILE A 34 3.85 4.08 -4.24
N PHE A 35 3.93 5.35 -4.62
CA PHE A 35 5.06 6.21 -4.25
C PHE A 35 5.09 6.48 -2.75
N GLU A 36 3.96 6.83 -2.13
CA GLU A 36 3.86 7.03 -0.68
C GLU A 36 4.39 5.82 0.08
N LYS A 37 3.90 4.62 -0.26
CA LYS A 37 4.29 3.38 0.41
C LYS A 37 5.72 2.97 0.16
N TYR A 38 6.20 3.17 -1.06
CA TYR A 38 7.59 2.90 -1.38
C TYR A 38 8.55 3.69 -0.47
N PHE A 39 8.34 4.99 -0.33
CA PHE A 39 9.19 5.83 0.52
C PHE A 39 9.00 5.53 2.01
N THR A 40 7.76 5.40 2.46
CA THR A 40 7.48 5.12 3.88
C THR A 40 8.07 3.79 4.32
N LEU A 41 7.78 2.69 3.60
CA LEU A 41 8.28 1.37 3.97
C LEU A 41 9.80 1.23 3.79
N THR A 42 10.39 1.92 2.82
CA THR A 42 11.85 1.92 2.66
C THR A 42 12.51 2.60 3.84
N ARG A 43 12.05 3.81 4.20
CA ARG A 43 12.56 4.53 5.38
C ARG A 43 12.42 3.70 6.66
N SER A 44 11.24 3.13 6.91
CA SER A 44 11.00 2.32 8.11
C SER A 44 11.87 1.07 8.16
N THR A 45 12.08 0.42 7.01
CA THR A 45 12.94 -0.76 6.92
C THR A 45 14.40 -0.41 7.16
N ASP A 46 14.91 0.64 6.51
CA ASP A 46 16.31 1.04 6.61
C ASP A 46 16.66 1.48 8.05
N ALA A 47 15.80 2.29 8.69
CA ALA A 47 16.01 2.71 10.07
C ALA A 47 15.93 1.53 11.06
N SER A 48 14.99 0.60 10.86
CA SER A 48 14.89 -0.59 11.72
C SER A 48 16.11 -1.50 11.57
N HIS A 49 16.58 -1.74 10.35
CA HIS A 49 17.77 -2.53 10.11
C HIS A 49 19.03 -1.87 10.69
N GLU A 50 19.17 -0.56 10.54
CA GLU A 50 20.32 0.17 11.10
C GLU A 50 20.47 -0.06 12.60
N ILE A 51 19.35 0.00 13.36
CA ILE A 51 19.39 -0.20 14.80
C ILE A 51 19.61 -1.68 15.18
N GLU A 52 19.02 -2.61 14.42
CA GLU A 52 19.19 -4.05 14.60
C GLU A 52 20.64 -4.48 14.32
N ASP A 53 21.26 -3.95 13.27
CA ASP A 53 22.65 -4.22 12.89
C ASP A 53 23.62 -3.70 13.94
N LYS A 54 23.48 -2.46 14.40
CA LYS A 54 24.29 -1.88 15.48
C LYS A 54 24.21 -2.71 16.77
N PHE A 55 23.00 -3.17 17.10
CA PHE A 55 22.79 -4.07 18.23
C PHE A 55 23.48 -5.43 18.01
N GLY A 56 23.39 -6.01 16.81
CA GLY A 56 24.05 -7.26 16.43
C GLY A 56 25.57 -7.17 16.43
N GLU A 57 26.15 -6.02 16.11
CA GLU A 57 27.59 -5.72 16.20
C GLU A 57 28.10 -5.59 17.65
N GLY A 58 27.20 -5.62 18.63
CA GLY A 58 27.52 -5.57 20.05
C GLY A 58 27.62 -4.16 20.63
N GLU A 59 27.06 -3.16 19.97
CA GLU A 59 26.95 -1.83 20.55
C GLU A 59 26.12 -1.88 21.84
N LYS A 60 26.51 -1.06 22.82
CA LYS A 60 25.82 -1.04 24.13
C LYS A 60 24.42 -0.47 23.96
N ILE A 61 23.41 -1.16 24.50
CA ILE A 61 22.01 -0.76 24.45
C ILE A 61 21.82 0.66 25.00
N GLU A 62 22.56 1.03 26.04
CA GLU A 62 22.54 2.37 26.64
C GLU A 62 22.91 3.47 25.63
N ASN A 63 23.90 3.21 24.75
CA ASN A 63 24.32 4.19 23.74
C ASN A 63 23.26 4.33 22.65
N LEU A 64 22.71 3.21 22.18
CA LEU A 64 21.62 3.19 21.20
C LEU A 64 20.39 3.93 21.74
N TYR A 65 20.02 3.68 22.99
CA TYR A 65 18.92 4.37 23.66
C TYR A 65 19.16 5.89 23.74
N LEU A 66 20.35 6.32 24.18
CA LEU A 66 20.68 7.73 24.30
C LEU A 66 20.63 8.47 22.95
N ALA A 67 21.07 7.79 21.87
CA ALA A 67 21.00 8.36 20.51
C ALA A 67 19.55 8.56 20.01
N LEU A 68 18.63 7.73 20.47
CA LEU A 68 17.22 7.79 20.08
C LEU A 68 16.37 8.69 20.99
N LYS A 69 16.80 8.90 22.24
CA LYS A 69 16.04 9.64 23.24
C LYS A 69 15.79 11.10 22.89
N GLU A 70 16.64 11.68 22.04
CA GLU A 70 16.50 13.07 21.55
C GLU A 70 15.46 13.19 20.42
N LYS A 71 15.07 12.06 19.78
CA LYS A 71 14.02 12.05 18.76
C LYS A 71 12.64 12.09 19.42
N ASP A 72 11.68 12.70 18.74
CA ASP A 72 10.28 12.58 19.15
C ASP A 72 9.81 11.13 18.94
N LEU A 73 9.03 10.58 19.89
CA LEU A 73 8.48 9.22 19.79
C LEU A 73 7.67 8.98 18.50
N GLY A 74 7.07 10.06 17.95
CA GLY A 74 6.33 10.00 16.68
C GLY A 74 7.22 9.85 15.44
N ASP A 75 8.52 10.13 15.54
CA ASP A 75 9.49 10.03 14.44
C ASP A 75 10.31 8.75 14.48
N LEU A 76 10.15 7.95 15.54
CA LEU A 76 10.82 6.66 15.68
C LEU A 76 10.17 5.61 14.77
N GLU A 77 11.01 4.82 14.14
CA GLU A 77 10.57 3.68 13.33
C GLU A 77 10.45 2.39 14.20
N PRO A 78 9.82 1.30 13.73
CA PRO A 78 9.38 0.20 14.60
C PRO A 78 10.45 -0.34 15.57
N SER A 79 11.63 -0.70 15.09
CA SER A 79 12.69 -1.26 15.95
C SER A 79 13.32 -0.22 16.86
N GLU A 80 13.39 1.06 16.43
CA GLU A 80 13.83 2.18 17.28
C GLU A 80 12.86 2.39 18.44
N LEU A 81 11.54 2.41 18.13
CA LEU A 81 10.48 2.58 19.13
C LEU A 81 10.44 1.42 20.14
N ILE A 82 10.66 0.20 19.67
CA ILE A 82 10.77 -0.99 20.52
C ILE A 82 11.96 -0.85 21.45
N LEU A 83 13.15 -0.48 20.94
CA LEU A 83 14.33 -0.32 21.78
C LEU A 83 14.10 0.68 22.92
N VAL A 84 13.58 1.86 22.60
CA VAL A 84 13.32 2.90 23.61
C VAL A 84 12.29 2.42 24.62
N SER A 85 11.18 1.82 24.17
CA SER A 85 10.09 1.39 25.03
C SER A 85 10.49 0.21 25.95
N VAL A 86 11.23 -0.77 25.42
CA VAL A 86 11.71 -1.93 26.19
C VAL A 86 12.74 -1.46 27.23
N TYR A 87 13.67 -0.60 26.84
CA TYR A 87 14.69 -0.08 27.75
C TYR A 87 14.04 0.71 28.91
N ASP A 88 13.12 1.62 28.61
CA ASP A 88 12.41 2.39 29.63
C ASP A 88 11.56 1.49 30.55
N SER A 89 10.93 0.45 30.00
CA SER A 89 10.12 -0.47 30.79
C SER A 89 10.95 -1.32 31.78
N LEU A 90 12.12 -1.78 31.37
CA LEU A 90 12.94 -2.70 32.16
C LEU A 90 13.94 -1.97 33.10
N MET A 91 14.46 -0.80 32.69
CA MET A 91 15.44 -0.06 33.50
C MET A 91 14.81 0.81 34.59
N ASN A 92 13.56 1.24 34.43
CA ASN A 92 12.85 2.06 35.42
C ASN A 92 12.16 1.25 36.53
N LYS A 93 12.24 -0.09 36.50
CA LYS A 93 11.55 -0.99 37.45
C LYS A 93 12.47 -2.12 37.91
N ASN A 94 12.19 -2.69 39.08
CA ASN A 94 13.00 -3.78 39.68
C ASN A 94 12.71 -5.12 38.99
N ASN A 95 13.44 -5.53 38.00
CA ASN A 95 13.48 -6.81 37.26
C ASN A 95 12.67 -7.99 37.88
N SER A 96 11.36 -7.88 38.00
CA SER A 96 10.46 -8.95 38.45
C SER A 96 9.89 -9.71 37.24
N ILE A 97 9.54 -10.99 37.44
CA ILE A 97 8.92 -11.83 36.38
C ILE A 97 7.67 -11.16 35.78
N ASN A 98 6.91 -10.43 36.59
CA ASN A 98 5.73 -9.68 36.14
C ASN A 98 6.06 -8.51 35.18
N GLU A 99 7.31 -8.01 35.24
CA GLU A 99 7.74 -6.90 34.39
C GLU A 99 8.15 -7.37 32.99
N VAL A 100 8.76 -8.55 32.88
CA VAL A 100 9.06 -9.16 31.59
C VAL A 100 7.76 -9.41 30.81
N GLU A 101 6.76 -10.03 31.45
CA GLU A 101 5.45 -10.28 30.83
C GLU A 101 4.75 -8.97 30.44
N SER A 102 4.85 -7.92 31.27
CA SER A 102 4.29 -6.62 30.94
C SER A 102 4.99 -5.95 29.77
N THR A 103 6.33 -6.12 29.66
CA THR A 103 7.14 -5.60 28.54
C THR A 103 6.80 -6.33 27.24
N GLU A 104 6.64 -7.65 27.27
CA GLU A 104 6.21 -8.40 26.10
C GLU A 104 4.82 -7.94 25.60
N ARG A 105 3.90 -7.68 26.51
CA ARG A 105 2.58 -7.11 26.17
C ARG A 105 2.72 -5.73 25.55
N LEU A 106 3.59 -4.88 26.09
CA LEU A 106 3.88 -3.56 25.55
C LEU A 106 4.42 -3.65 24.12
N VAL A 107 5.40 -4.53 23.87
CA VAL A 107 5.96 -4.79 22.54
C VAL A 107 4.86 -5.18 21.56
N ARG A 108 3.97 -6.11 21.93
CA ARG A 108 2.85 -6.52 21.05
C ARG A 108 1.92 -5.34 20.71
N VAL A 109 1.66 -4.46 21.67
CA VAL A 109 0.82 -3.27 21.42
C VAL A 109 1.54 -2.31 20.45
N ILE A 110 2.84 -2.09 20.62
CA ILE A 110 3.64 -1.25 19.73
C ILE A 110 3.62 -1.82 18.33
N VAL A 111 3.96 -3.09 18.18
CA VAL A 111 4.04 -3.78 16.89
C VAL A 111 2.70 -3.73 16.15
N ASN A 112 1.59 -4.01 16.83
CA ASN A 112 0.26 -3.94 16.22
C ASN A 112 -0.09 -2.51 15.74
N ARG A 113 0.28 -1.48 16.50
CA ARG A 113 0.07 -0.08 16.10
C ARG A 113 0.92 0.31 14.90
N GLU A 114 2.18 -0.13 14.87
CA GLU A 114 3.07 0.13 13.75
C GLU A 114 2.62 -0.62 12.49
N GLU A 115 2.17 -1.86 12.62
CA GLU A 115 1.55 -2.60 11.53
C GLU A 115 0.32 -1.88 10.98
N GLU A 116 -0.58 -1.40 11.84
CA GLU A 116 -1.73 -0.61 11.43
C GLU A 116 -1.33 0.70 10.74
N ARG A 117 -0.34 1.42 11.28
CA ARG A 117 0.20 2.65 10.68
C ARG A 117 0.77 2.41 9.29
N LEU A 118 1.59 1.39 9.15
CA LEU A 118 2.32 1.09 7.91
C LEU A 118 1.44 0.40 6.87
N SER A 119 0.44 -0.40 7.27
CA SER A 119 -0.53 -1.03 6.36
C SER A 119 -1.62 -0.08 5.86
N LYS A 120 -1.77 1.09 6.45
CA LYS A 120 -2.78 2.07 6.06
C LYS A 120 -2.78 2.25 4.55
N ASN A 121 -3.96 2.28 3.93
CA ASN A 121 -4.19 2.43 2.48
C ASN A 121 -3.70 1.27 1.58
N LEU A 122 -3.04 0.22 2.08
CA LEU A 122 -2.70 -0.95 1.26
C LEU A 122 -3.95 -1.67 0.74
N SER A 123 -5.02 -1.73 1.57
CA SER A 123 -6.30 -2.30 1.17
C SER A 123 -6.94 -1.59 -0.02
N LEU A 124 -6.67 -0.30 -0.21
CA LEU A 124 -7.16 0.46 -1.38
C LEU A 124 -6.47 0.00 -2.67
N LEU A 125 -5.16 -0.30 -2.63
CA LEU A 125 -4.47 -0.91 -3.79
C LEU A 125 -5.06 -2.27 -4.14
N ALA A 126 -5.37 -3.10 -3.14
CA ALA A 126 -6.04 -4.39 -3.37
C ALA A 126 -7.44 -4.19 -3.98
N THR A 127 -8.19 -3.19 -3.53
CA THR A 127 -9.51 -2.86 -4.06
C THR A 127 -9.43 -2.39 -5.52
N ILE A 128 -8.52 -1.49 -5.85
CA ILE A 128 -8.31 -1.01 -7.23
C ILE A 128 -7.92 -2.19 -8.12
N SER A 129 -7.00 -3.03 -7.67
CA SER A 129 -6.56 -4.23 -8.38
C SER A 129 -7.73 -5.15 -8.78
N SER A 130 -8.63 -5.40 -7.83
CA SER A 130 -9.75 -6.33 -8.03
C SER A 130 -10.93 -5.70 -8.76
N SER A 131 -11.18 -4.39 -8.61
CA SER A 131 -12.39 -3.73 -9.15
C SER A 131 -12.18 -3.07 -10.51
N ALA A 132 -11.00 -2.50 -10.79
CA ALA A 132 -10.76 -1.74 -12.01
C ALA A 132 -11.01 -2.55 -13.31
N PRO A 133 -10.65 -3.85 -13.43
CA PRO A 133 -10.97 -4.64 -14.62
C PRO A 133 -12.46 -4.79 -14.85
N TYR A 134 -13.24 -4.97 -13.79
CA TYR A 134 -14.69 -5.13 -13.88
C TYR A 134 -15.37 -3.80 -14.22
N ILE A 135 -14.85 -2.68 -13.74
CA ILE A 135 -15.32 -1.34 -14.12
C ILE A 135 -15.03 -1.09 -15.61
N GLY A 136 -13.86 -1.48 -16.11
CA GLY A 136 -13.53 -1.43 -17.53
C GLY A 136 -14.44 -2.31 -18.38
N LEU A 137 -14.71 -3.54 -17.93
CA LEU A 137 -15.65 -4.45 -18.58
C LEU A 137 -17.08 -3.87 -18.62
N LEU A 138 -17.53 -3.24 -17.53
CA LEU A 138 -18.81 -2.54 -17.51
C LEU A 138 -18.85 -1.45 -18.59
N GLY A 139 -17.76 -0.72 -18.79
CA GLY A 139 -17.63 0.27 -19.86
C GLY A 139 -17.81 -0.34 -21.24
N THR A 140 -17.24 -1.52 -21.51
CA THR A 140 -17.47 -2.24 -22.78
C THR A 140 -18.93 -2.63 -22.97
N VAL A 141 -19.54 -3.19 -21.94
CA VAL A 141 -20.95 -3.62 -22.05
C VAL A 141 -21.87 -2.45 -22.38
N ILE A 142 -21.71 -1.34 -21.65
CA ILE A 142 -22.52 -0.12 -21.88
C ILE A 142 -22.23 0.48 -23.26
N GLY A 143 -20.97 0.57 -23.66
CA GLY A 143 -20.58 1.12 -24.96
C GLY A 143 -21.14 0.30 -26.15
N ILE A 144 -21.10 -1.04 -26.05
CA ILE A 144 -21.67 -1.93 -27.06
C ILE A 144 -23.20 -1.76 -27.12
N ILE A 145 -23.87 -1.71 -25.96
CA ILE A 145 -25.34 -1.48 -25.91
C ILE A 145 -25.70 -0.16 -26.63
N ASN A 146 -24.96 0.92 -26.33
CA ASN A 146 -25.21 2.23 -26.96
C ASN A 146 -24.95 2.18 -28.46
N ALA A 147 -23.89 1.50 -28.92
CA ALA A 147 -23.60 1.35 -30.35
C ALA A 147 -24.74 0.64 -31.08
N PHE A 148 -25.30 -0.44 -30.52
CA PHE A 148 -26.42 -1.16 -31.10
C PHE A 148 -27.78 -0.40 -31.00
N GLN A 149 -27.98 0.35 -29.93
CA GLN A 149 -29.18 1.20 -29.84
C GLN A 149 -29.17 2.30 -30.91
N GLY A 150 -28.02 2.91 -31.19
CA GLY A 150 -27.87 3.87 -32.28
C GLY A 150 -28.21 3.27 -33.66
N LEU A 151 -27.91 1.97 -33.86
CA LEU A 151 -28.22 1.28 -35.10
C LEU A 151 -29.72 1.10 -35.32
N SER A 152 -30.49 0.92 -34.25
CA SER A 152 -31.97 0.73 -34.37
C SER A 152 -32.72 1.96 -34.87
N THR A 153 -32.10 3.14 -34.83
CA THR A 153 -32.66 4.43 -35.23
C THR A 153 -32.24 4.88 -36.65
N THR A 154 -31.29 4.14 -37.26
CA THR A 154 -30.75 4.46 -38.60
C THR A 154 -31.36 3.58 -39.68
N ALA A 155 -31.76 4.21 -40.81
CA ALA A 155 -32.37 3.49 -41.93
C ALA A 155 -31.42 2.60 -42.73
N GLN A 156 -30.11 2.75 -42.53
CA GLN A 156 -29.05 1.94 -43.17
C GLN A 156 -28.17 1.24 -42.11
N LEU A 157 -28.28 -0.09 -42.09
CA LEU A 157 -27.50 -0.95 -41.26
C LEU A 157 -26.10 -1.15 -41.88
N THR A 158 -25.13 -0.31 -41.51
CA THR A 158 -23.74 -0.45 -41.98
C THR A 158 -22.80 -0.71 -40.81
N LEU A 159 -21.73 -1.50 -41.03
CA LEU A 159 -20.70 -1.76 -40.03
C LEU A 159 -19.99 -0.46 -39.59
N SER A 160 -19.90 0.51 -40.50
CA SER A 160 -19.30 1.81 -40.25
C SER A 160 -20.06 2.66 -39.22
N SER A 161 -21.38 2.40 -39.03
CA SER A 161 -22.17 3.13 -38.05
C SER A 161 -22.00 2.64 -36.61
N VAL A 162 -21.53 1.40 -36.38
CA VAL A 162 -21.29 0.84 -35.01
C VAL A 162 -19.82 0.76 -34.62
N ALA A 163 -18.91 0.76 -35.61
CA ALA A 163 -17.49 0.61 -35.39
C ALA A 163 -16.89 1.63 -34.39
N PRO A 164 -17.25 2.93 -34.44
CA PRO A 164 -16.76 3.91 -33.46
C PRO A 164 -17.16 3.54 -32.03
N GLY A 165 -18.44 3.26 -31.77
CA GLY A 165 -18.92 2.93 -30.42
C GLY A 165 -18.33 1.62 -29.86
N ILE A 166 -18.08 0.64 -30.73
CA ILE A 166 -17.36 -0.58 -30.33
C ILE A 166 -15.91 -0.26 -29.97
N SER A 167 -15.24 0.58 -30.75
CA SER A 167 -13.86 1.01 -30.49
C SER A 167 -13.76 1.74 -29.17
N GLU A 168 -14.64 2.68 -28.87
CA GLU A 168 -14.72 3.39 -27.58
C GLU A 168 -14.93 2.43 -26.42
N ALA A 169 -15.81 1.45 -26.57
CA ALA A 169 -16.05 0.42 -25.57
C ALA A 169 -14.78 -0.37 -25.24
N LEU A 170 -14.03 -0.80 -26.25
CA LEU A 170 -12.77 -1.54 -26.05
C LEU A 170 -11.69 -0.72 -25.35
N VAL A 171 -11.65 0.60 -25.60
CA VAL A 171 -10.75 1.53 -24.90
C VAL A 171 -11.05 1.53 -23.38
N ALA A 172 -12.32 1.48 -22.98
CA ALA A 172 -12.67 1.46 -21.56
C ALA A 172 -12.08 0.23 -20.84
N THR A 173 -12.14 -0.95 -21.47
CA THR A 173 -11.51 -2.16 -20.91
C THR A 173 -9.99 -2.04 -20.88
N ALA A 174 -9.37 -1.51 -21.93
CA ALA A 174 -7.91 -1.33 -21.97
C ALA A 174 -7.43 -0.40 -20.83
N VAL A 175 -8.15 0.70 -20.59
CA VAL A 175 -7.85 1.64 -19.48
C VAL A 175 -8.07 0.96 -18.13
N GLY A 176 -9.14 0.16 -17.98
CA GLY A 176 -9.39 -0.61 -16.76
C GLY A 176 -8.27 -1.60 -16.42
N LEU A 177 -7.76 -2.33 -17.43
CA LEU A 177 -6.63 -3.22 -17.28
C LEU A 177 -5.33 -2.47 -16.96
N LEU A 178 -5.09 -1.34 -17.63
CA LEU A 178 -3.91 -0.51 -17.39
C LEU A 178 -3.88 0.03 -15.95
N ALA A 179 -5.02 0.44 -15.42
CA ALA A 179 -5.15 0.88 -14.04
C ALA A 179 -4.96 -0.28 -13.02
N ALA A 180 -5.40 -1.48 -13.40
CA ALA A 180 -5.38 -2.65 -12.53
C ALA A 180 -4.01 -3.32 -12.40
N ILE A 181 -3.11 -3.25 -13.40
CA ILE A 181 -1.87 -4.02 -13.43
C ILE A 181 -0.85 -3.60 -12.36
N PRO A 182 -0.51 -2.33 -12.14
CA PRO A 182 0.50 -1.94 -11.15
C PRO A 182 0.04 -2.15 -9.71
N ALA A 183 -1.25 -2.06 -9.43
CA ALA A 183 -1.80 -2.12 -8.08
C ALA A 183 -1.54 -3.45 -7.34
N PRO A 184 -1.81 -4.65 -7.92
CA PRO A 184 -1.56 -5.93 -7.23
C PRO A 184 -0.07 -6.22 -7.08
N ILE A 185 0.76 -5.79 -8.02
CA ILE A 185 2.21 -5.95 -7.94
C ILE A 185 2.73 -5.17 -6.73
N ALA A 186 2.34 -3.91 -6.62
CA ALA A 186 2.74 -3.06 -5.51
C ALA A 186 2.18 -3.56 -4.17
N TYR A 187 0.89 -3.91 -4.12
CA TYR A 187 0.26 -4.47 -2.92
C TYR A 187 1.02 -5.69 -2.38
N ASN A 188 1.31 -6.67 -3.25
CA ASN A 188 2.00 -7.90 -2.84
C ASN A 188 3.43 -7.62 -2.36
N GLN A 189 4.16 -6.70 -3.02
CA GLN A 189 5.51 -6.34 -2.60
C GLN A 189 5.51 -5.60 -1.27
N PHE A 190 4.60 -4.64 -1.09
CA PHE A 190 4.53 -3.86 0.14
C PHE A 190 4.02 -4.68 1.32
N SER A 191 3.03 -5.55 1.13
CA SER A 191 2.58 -6.47 2.17
C SER A 191 3.71 -7.37 2.64
N LYS A 192 4.46 -7.98 1.71
CA LYS A 192 5.61 -8.81 2.07
C LYS A 192 6.71 -8.01 2.78
N LYS A 193 6.99 -6.79 2.34
CA LYS A 193 8.00 -5.93 2.98
C LYS A 193 7.57 -5.54 4.40
N LEU A 194 6.29 -5.23 4.58
CA LEU A 194 5.70 -4.95 5.89
C LEU A 194 5.78 -6.16 6.81
N ASP A 195 5.36 -7.34 6.36
CA ASP A 195 5.43 -8.58 7.15
C ASP A 195 6.86 -8.89 7.61
N ASN A 196 7.85 -8.71 6.72
CA ASN A 196 9.25 -8.92 7.07
C ASN A 196 9.73 -7.91 8.12
N LEU A 197 9.37 -6.64 7.99
CA LEU A 197 9.73 -5.58 8.94
C LEU A 197 9.12 -5.86 10.32
N ILE A 198 7.84 -6.20 10.38
CA ILE A 198 7.14 -6.50 11.63
C ILE A 198 7.72 -7.74 12.32
N ASN A 199 7.97 -8.81 11.58
CA ASN A 199 8.58 -10.03 12.13
C ASN A 199 10.03 -9.78 12.58
N GLY A 200 10.82 -9.01 11.85
CA GLY A 200 12.16 -8.59 12.25
C GLY A 200 12.14 -7.81 13.55
N SER A 201 11.26 -6.81 13.66
CA SER A 201 11.12 -6.00 14.86
C SER A 201 10.68 -6.81 16.10
N LEU A 202 9.81 -7.84 15.90
CA LEU A 202 9.44 -8.77 16.98
C LEU A 202 10.64 -9.60 17.44
N ALA A 203 11.41 -10.18 16.51
CA ALA A 203 12.61 -10.95 16.83
C ALA A 203 13.67 -10.08 17.55
N PHE A 204 13.83 -8.83 17.12
CA PHE A 204 14.68 -7.86 17.77
C PHE A 204 14.24 -7.57 19.22
N ALA A 205 12.92 -7.37 19.43
CA ALA A 205 12.37 -7.16 20.78
C ALA A 205 12.68 -8.34 21.74
N GLU A 206 12.52 -9.57 21.26
CA GLU A 206 12.84 -10.77 22.05
C GLU A 206 14.33 -10.82 22.43
N GLN A 207 15.23 -10.51 21.49
CA GLN A 207 16.67 -10.45 21.74
C GLN A 207 17.01 -9.37 22.77
N LEU A 208 16.40 -8.17 22.67
CA LEU A 208 16.58 -7.08 23.63
C LEU A 208 16.17 -7.50 25.05
N ILE A 209 14.99 -8.08 25.20
CA ILE A 209 14.48 -8.54 26.50
C ILE A 209 15.40 -9.57 27.12
N ILE A 210 15.87 -10.55 26.33
CA ILE A 210 16.81 -11.58 26.81
C ILE A 210 18.14 -10.96 27.24
N GLN A 211 18.68 -10.00 26.51
CA GLN A 211 19.98 -9.40 26.78
C GLN A 211 19.93 -8.49 28.01
N ILE A 212 18.86 -7.74 28.22
CA ILE A 212 18.69 -6.89 29.40
C ILE A 212 18.51 -7.74 30.67
N ASN A 213 17.75 -8.85 30.59
CA ASN A 213 17.52 -9.73 31.73
C ASN A 213 18.76 -10.60 32.15
N LYS A 214 19.78 -10.67 31.30
CA LYS A 214 21.03 -11.38 31.62
C LYS A 214 22.02 -10.55 32.44
N LYS A 215 21.79 -9.25 32.57
CA LYS A 215 22.60 -8.34 33.40
C LYS A 215 22.04 -8.27 34.83
#